data_d42be1aa340f17fd48562fd15d379158
#
_entry.id   d42be1aa340f17fd48562fd15d379158
#
_cell.length_a   1.000
_cell.length_b   1.000
_cell.length_c   1.000
_cell.angle_alpha   90.00
_cell.angle_beta   90.00
_cell.angle_gamma   90.00
#
_symmetry.space_group_name_H-M   'P 1'
#
loop_
_entity.id
_entity.type
_entity.pdbx_description
1 polymer ?
#
loop_
_entity_poly.entity_id
_entity_poly.type
_entity_poly.pdbx_seq_one_letter_code
_entity_poly.pdbx_strand_id
1 'polypeptide(L)'
;NINTSAITIGADRKNDKNRMYGFAFRFGSDDIDVGNLGSALDMNALSLTIYETRPSGNNMFMDSLIGISAINTNLLNNSGSTSSDGKRKGKQVFSSIKFRETFTKEKLNITPNIKLDLGFTSLSDYTETGADGLNLKFNRQNLGTIITSIGTAIDNTIDVDNGILKPNIQLEYNADISPSSEQQFQYASGGTSYILENINSSTHNYRGSFGFDLITDNGLSLTTNYERNQSRGSGHTDAIYFAGSYVSKSDETYTFSLNGSETFNTKLDYKKNINGFDIKFSSNYSLMSAIPDYGATIEVLSTF
;
A
#
# COMPACT_ATOMS: atom_id res chain seq x y z
N ASN A 1 12.68 11.94 0.80
CA ASN A 1 11.60 11.59 1.73
C ASN A 1 10.33 11.31 0.92
N ILE A 2 9.49 10.37 1.38
CA ILE A 2 8.20 10.07 0.74
C ILE A 2 7.16 10.04 1.83
N ASN A 3 6.11 10.84 1.69
CA ASN A 3 4.96 10.86 2.58
C ASN A 3 3.71 10.56 1.76
N THR A 4 3.01 9.47 2.11
CA THR A 4 1.81 9.01 1.41
C THR A 4 0.60 9.09 2.34
N SER A 5 -0.47 9.71 1.88
CA SER A 5 -1.78 9.70 2.53
C SER A 5 -2.87 9.24 1.56
N ALA A 6 -3.84 8.48 2.06
CA ALA A 6 -4.95 8.03 1.22
C ALA A 6 -6.22 7.75 2.01
N ILE A 7 -7.36 7.99 1.33
CA ILE A 7 -8.68 7.59 1.78
C ILE A 7 -9.28 6.63 0.76
N THR A 8 -9.81 5.51 1.24
CA THR A 8 -10.53 4.54 0.39
C THR A 8 -11.93 4.35 0.95
N ILE A 9 -12.93 4.47 0.10
CA ILE A 9 -14.34 4.21 0.41
C ILE A 9 -14.86 3.18 -0.59
N GLY A 10 -15.53 2.15 -0.10
CA GLY A 10 -16.06 1.11 -0.95
C GLY A 10 -17.26 0.41 -0.35
N ALA A 11 -17.90 -0.41 -1.15
CA ALA A 11 -18.96 -1.29 -0.72
C ALA A 11 -18.81 -2.64 -1.41
N ASP A 12 -19.10 -3.70 -0.69
CA ASP A 12 -19.14 -5.05 -1.24
C ASP A 12 -20.39 -5.83 -0.79
N ARG A 13 -20.64 -6.90 -1.50
CA ARG A 13 -21.73 -7.82 -1.21
C ARG A 13 -21.26 -9.26 -1.41
N LYS A 14 -21.56 -10.09 -0.45
CA LYS A 14 -21.42 -11.54 -0.53
C LYS A 14 -22.77 -12.17 -0.92
N ASN A 15 -22.77 -13.08 -1.90
CA ASN A 15 -23.95 -13.84 -2.27
C ASN A 15 -23.96 -15.25 -1.62
N ASP A 16 -25.06 -15.98 -1.81
CA ASP A 16 -25.27 -17.33 -1.25
C ASP A 16 -24.24 -18.37 -1.74
N LYS A 17 -23.54 -18.11 -2.86
CA LYS A 17 -22.49 -18.97 -3.42
C LYS A 17 -21.07 -18.60 -2.92
N ASN A 18 -20.98 -17.89 -1.81
CA ASN A 18 -19.70 -17.39 -1.27
C ASN A 18 -18.88 -16.49 -2.22
N ARG A 19 -19.52 -15.96 -3.27
CA ARG A 19 -18.93 -14.99 -4.18
C ARG A 19 -19.08 -13.59 -3.58
N MET A 20 -17.99 -12.88 -3.42
CA MET A 20 -17.96 -11.49 -2.97
C MET A 20 -17.58 -10.60 -4.15
N TYR A 21 -18.29 -9.51 -4.35
CA TYR A 21 -17.97 -8.50 -5.36
C TYR A 21 -18.27 -7.11 -4.82
N GLY A 22 -17.48 -6.16 -5.27
CA GLY A 22 -17.60 -4.81 -4.77
C GLY A 22 -16.90 -3.79 -5.66
N PHE A 23 -16.94 -2.55 -5.19
CA PHE A 23 -16.23 -1.43 -5.79
C PHE A 23 -15.59 -0.58 -4.70
N ALA A 24 -14.55 0.14 -5.07
CA ALA A 24 -13.86 1.06 -4.19
C ALA A 24 -13.43 2.32 -4.94
N PHE A 25 -13.61 3.46 -4.31
CA PHE A 25 -13.01 4.73 -4.67
C PHE A 25 -11.82 5.00 -3.77
N ARG A 26 -10.69 5.39 -4.33
CA ARG A 26 -9.51 5.79 -3.59
C ARG A 26 -9.05 7.16 -4.06
N PHE A 27 -8.85 8.06 -3.11
CA PHE A 27 -8.07 9.28 -3.28
C PHE A 27 -6.76 9.12 -2.54
N GLY A 28 -5.64 9.34 -3.22
CA GLY A 28 -4.29 9.28 -2.65
C GLY A 28 -3.51 10.55 -2.98
N SER A 29 -2.64 10.94 -2.07
CA SER A 29 -1.68 12.03 -2.21
C SER A 29 -0.31 11.54 -1.78
N ASP A 30 0.69 11.72 -2.64
CA ASP A 30 2.09 11.41 -2.37
C ASP A 30 2.90 12.69 -2.48
N ASP A 31 3.63 13.04 -1.42
CA ASP A 31 4.58 14.14 -1.37
C ASP A 31 5.98 13.54 -1.32
N ILE A 32 6.79 13.82 -2.33
CA ILE A 32 8.10 13.20 -2.54
C ILE A 32 9.18 14.28 -2.64
N ASP A 33 10.06 14.34 -1.64
CA ASP A 33 11.28 15.13 -1.72
C ASP A 33 12.35 14.39 -2.53
N VAL A 34 12.92 15.04 -3.52
CA VAL A 34 13.93 14.47 -4.43
C VAL A 34 15.28 15.14 -4.20
N GLY A 35 16.26 14.33 -3.79
CA GLY A 35 17.62 14.83 -3.54
C GLY A 35 17.68 15.78 -2.33
N ASN A 36 18.74 16.62 -2.29
CA ASN A 36 19.02 17.52 -1.15
C ASN A 36 18.89 19.01 -1.53
N LEU A 37 18.46 19.32 -2.75
CA LEU A 37 18.38 20.69 -3.27
C LEU A 37 16.94 21.26 -3.23
N GLY A 38 16.00 20.53 -2.61
CA GLY A 38 14.60 20.95 -2.50
C GLY A 38 13.78 20.70 -3.77
N SER A 39 14.19 19.76 -4.64
CA SER A 39 13.33 19.26 -5.70
C SER A 39 12.21 18.43 -5.10
N ALA A 40 10.99 18.52 -5.64
CA ALA A 40 9.82 17.83 -5.12
C ALA A 40 8.92 17.29 -6.26
N LEU A 41 8.17 16.25 -5.93
CA LEU A 41 7.15 15.68 -6.81
C LEU A 41 5.91 15.38 -5.96
N ASP A 42 4.86 16.16 -6.17
CA ASP A 42 3.58 15.98 -5.49
C ASP A 42 2.61 15.30 -6.44
N MET A 43 2.07 14.16 -6.06
CA MET A 43 1.15 13.40 -6.88
C MET A 43 -0.19 13.21 -6.17
N ASN A 44 -1.29 13.51 -6.89
CA ASN A 44 -2.63 13.20 -6.47
C ASN A 44 -3.25 12.21 -7.44
N ALA A 45 -3.85 11.14 -6.92
CA ALA A 45 -4.51 10.12 -7.72
C ALA A 45 -5.94 9.86 -7.23
N LEU A 46 -6.87 9.80 -8.19
CA LEU A 46 -8.23 9.35 -7.96
C LEU A 46 -8.45 8.06 -8.72
N SER A 47 -8.84 6.99 -8.03
CA SER A 47 -9.03 5.66 -8.60
C SER A 47 -10.42 5.12 -8.34
N LEU A 48 -10.96 4.40 -9.32
CA LEU A 48 -12.14 3.55 -9.19
C LEU A 48 -11.73 2.11 -9.49
N THR A 49 -12.06 1.21 -8.58
CA THR A 49 -11.75 -0.22 -8.69
C THR A 49 -13.03 -1.04 -8.53
N ILE A 50 -13.20 -2.06 -9.36
CA ILE A 50 -14.20 -3.12 -9.20
C ILE A 50 -13.44 -4.39 -8.89
N TYR A 51 -13.90 -5.17 -7.92
CA TYR A 51 -13.24 -6.40 -7.49
C TYR A 51 -14.23 -7.53 -7.23
N GLU A 52 -13.70 -8.73 -7.31
CA GLU A 52 -14.44 -9.95 -7.07
C GLU A 52 -13.53 -10.99 -6.41
N THR A 53 -14.08 -11.70 -5.40
CA THR A 53 -13.56 -12.96 -4.90
C THR A 53 -14.62 -14.04 -5.16
N ARG A 54 -14.24 -15.12 -5.86
CA ARG A 54 -15.15 -16.23 -6.14
C ARG A 54 -14.50 -17.58 -5.81
N PRO A 55 -15.27 -18.53 -5.25
CA PRO A 55 -14.86 -19.92 -5.16
C PRO A 55 -14.64 -20.48 -6.58
N SER A 56 -13.56 -21.24 -6.78
CA SER A 56 -13.22 -21.93 -8.04
C SER A 56 -13.06 -23.43 -7.86
N GLY A 57 -13.42 -23.94 -6.69
CA GLY A 57 -13.36 -25.33 -6.25
C GLY A 57 -13.72 -25.44 -4.77
N ASN A 58 -13.47 -26.58 -4.15
CA ASN A 58 -13.83 -26.79 -2.74
C ASN A 58 -13.04 -25.85 -1.79
N ASN A 59 -11.73 -25.66 -2.03
CA ASN A 59 -10.86 -24.82 -1.21
C ASN A 59 -10.07 -23.83 -2.05
N MET A 60 -10.41 -23.68 -3.33
CA MET A 60 -9.76 -22.79 -4.26
C MET A 60 -10.60 -21.53 -4.48
N PHE A 61 -9.93 -20.38 -4.52
CA PHE A 61 -10.53 -19.08 -4.74
C PHE A 61 -9.79 -18.35 -5.84
N MET A 62 -10.53 -17.56 -6.58
CA MET A 62 -10.00 -16.58 -7.52
C MET A 62 -10.38 -15.19 -7.05
N ASP A 63 -9.37 -14.36 -6.79
CA ASP A 63 -9.52 -12.94 -6.51
C ASP A 63 -9.16 -12.17 -7.79
N SER A 64 -10.00 -11.24 -8.20
CA SER A 64 -9.76 -10.41 -9.38
C SER A 64 -10.17 -8.98 -9.14
N LEU A 65 -9.45 -8.05 -9.74
CA LEU A 65 -9.80 -6.64 -9.74
C LEU A 65 -9.45 -6.00 -11.09
N ILE A 66 -10.18 -4.96 -11.42
CA ILE A 66 -9.86 -4.02 -12.49
C ILE A 66 -10.15 -2.61 -12.01
N GLY A 67 -9.28 -1.67 -12.37
CA GLY A 67 -9.45 -0.28 -11.98
C GLY A 67 -8.91 0.69 -13.00
N ILE A 68 -9.36 1.92 -12.85
CA ILE A 68 -8.89 3.08 -13.61
C ILE A 68 -8.47 4.17 -12.63
N SER A 69 -7.51 4.99 -13.03
CA SER A 69 -7.03 6.09 -12.21
C SER A 69 -6.75 7.34 -13.06
N ALA A 70 -7.06 8.50 -12.49
CA ALA A 70 -6.61 9.80 -12.97
C ALA A 70 -5.54 10.32 -12.03
N ILE A 71 -4.41 10.75 -12.60
CA ILE A 71 -3.21 11.19 -11.87
C ILE A 71 -2.93 12.64 -12.23
N ASN A 72 -2.63 13.46 -11.22
CA ASN A 72 -2.12 14.81 -11.40
C ASN A 72 -0.82 14.94 -10.60
N THR A 73 0.24 15.43 -11.25
CA THR A 73 1.55 15.58 -10.63
C THR A 73 2.01 17.02 -10.80
N ASN A 74 2.47 17.63 -9.70
CA ASN A 74 3.24 18.85 -9.71
C ASN A 74 4.71 18.49 -9.49
N LEU A 75 5.59 19.05 -10.29
CA LEU A 75 7.02 18.83 -10.23
C LEU A 75 7.70 20.15 -9.92
N LEU A 76 8.61 20.14 -8.96
CA LEU A 76 9.54 21.23 -8.66
C LEU A 76 10.94 20.68 -8.85
N ASN A 77 11.67 21.26 -9.78
CA ASN A 77 13.06 20.87 -10.06
C ASN A 77 13.99 22.02 -9.68
N ASN A 78 14.78 21.82 -8.65
CA ASN A 78 15.79 22.77 -8.17
C ASN A 78 17.19 22.26 -8.48
N SER A 79 17.95 23.03 -9.25
CA SER A 79 19.33 22.74 -9.63
C SER A 79 20.32 23.81 -9.11
N GLY A 80 20.22 24.13 -7.83
CA GLY A 80 21.07 25.12 -7.16
C GLY A 80 20.64 26.56 -7.41
N SER A 81 21.01 27.17 -8.54
CA SER A 81 20.70 28.58 -8.86
C SER A 81 19.42 28.78 -9.66
N THR A 82 18.84 27.71 -10.19
CA THR A 82 17.62 27.75 -11.02
C THR A 82 16.55 26.81 -10.48
N SER A 83 15.31 27.25 -10.57
CA SER A 83 14.14 26.46 -10.21
C SER A 83 13.17 26.43 -11.37
N SER A 84 12.61 25.25 -11.67
CA SER A 84 11.55 25.10 -12.66
C SER A 84 10.37 24.33 -12.08
N ASP A 85 9.17 24.72 -12.48
CA ASP A 85 7.91 24.09 -12.13
C ASP A 85 7.33 23.38 -13.35
N GLY A 86 6.73 22.21 -13.12
CA GLY A 86 6.02 21.43 -14.13
C GLY A 86 4.72 20.86 -13.60
N LYS A 87 3.73 20.69 -14.49
CA LYS A 87 2.47 19.99 -14.17
C LYS A 87 2.21 18.93 -15.21
N ARG A 88 1.97 17.71 -14.73
CA ARG A 88 1.76 16.54 -15.60
C ARG A 88 0.48 15.81 -15.21
N LYS A 89 -0.31 15.43 -16.22
CA LYS A 89 -1.51 14.61 -16.02
C LYS A 89 -1.24 13.19 -16.48
N GLY A 90 -1.86 12.23 -15.80
CA GLY A 90 -1.78 10.81 -16.16
C GLY A 90 -3.14 10.14 -16.12
N LYS A 91 -3.24 9.05 -16.86
CA LYS A 91 -4.38 8.11 -16.81
C LYS A 91 -3.80 6.71 -16.71
N GLN A 92 -4.39 5.89 -15.85
CA GLN A 92 -3.96 4.53 -15.65
C GLN A 92 -5.16 3.58 -15.76
N VAL A 93 -4.94 2.42 -16.33
CA VAL A 93 -5.78 1.23 -16.19
C VAL A 93 -4.92 0.14 -15.55
N PHE A 94 -5.49 -0.59 -14.61
CA PHE A 94 -4.79 -1.67 -13.92
C PHE A 94 -5.74 -2.83 -13.64
N SER A 95 -5.19 -4.03 -13.55
CA SER A 95 -5.91 -5.24 -13.18
C SER A 95 -5.02 -6.20 -12.41
N SER A 96 -5.63 -7.03 -11.59
CA SER A 96 -4.96 -8.11 -10.87
C SER A 96 -5.84 -9.35 -10.87
N ILE A 97 -5.22 -10.51 -10.99
CA ILE A 97 -5.87 -11.80 -10.80
C ILE A 97 -4.97 -12.67 -9.94
N LYS A 98 -5.56 -13.27 -8.90
CA LYS A 98 -4.88 -14.16 -7.96
C LYS A 98 -5.67 -15.44 -7.78
N PHE A 99 -5.01 -16.55 -7.94
CA PHE A 99 -5.53 -17.87 -7.58
C PHE A 99 -4.86 -18.32 -6.29
N ARG A 100 -5.65 -18.84 -5.36
CA ARG A 100 -5.18 -19.41 -4.10
C ARG A 100 -5.99 -20.64 -3.74
N GLU A 101 -5.32 -21.63 -3.15
CA GLU A 101 -5.95 -22.84 -2.65
C GLU A 101 -5.49 -23.10 -1.22
N THR A 102 -6.42 -23.42 -0.32
CA THR A 102 -6.09 -23.68 1.08
C THR A 102 -6.16 -25.19 1.35
N PHE A 103 -5.03 -25.76 1.76
CA PHE A 103 -4.91 -27.11 2.25
C PHE A 103 -4.93 -27.09 3.76
N THR A 104 -5.94 -27.71 4.37
CA THR A 104 -6.08 -27.78 5.83
C THR A 104 -5.79 -29.20 6.30
N LYS A 105 -4.87 -29.31 7.27
CA LYS A 105 -4.62 -30.55 8.02
C LYS A 105 -4.71 -30.23 9.50
N GLU A 106 -5.77 -30.73 10.15
CA GLU A 106 -6.09 -30.40 11.53
C GLU A 106 -6.30 -28.88 11.69
N LYS A 107 -5.38 -28.20 12.38
CA LYS A 107 -5.39 -26.73 12.60
C LYS A 107 -4.33 -25.98 11.75
N LEU A 108 -3.57 -26.69 10.94
CA LEU A 108 -2.57 -26.15 10.05
C LEU A 108 -3.20 -25.86 8.67
N ASN A 109 -3.09 -24.64 8.19
CA ASN A 109 -3.45 -24.23 6.85
C ASN A 109 -2.20 -23.89 6.04
N ILE A 110 -2.14 -24.37 4.81
CA ILE A 110 -1.13 -24.00 3.83
C ILE A 110 -1.86 -23.48 2.60
N THR A 111 -1.61 -22.23 2.23
CA THR A 111 -2.32 -21.54 1.16
C THR A 111 -1.33 -21.05 0.09
N PRO A 112 -0.92 -21.91 -0.85
CA PRO A 112 -0.18 -21.48 -2.03
C PRO A 112 -1.03 -20.56 -2.88
N ASN A 113 -0.37 -19.65 -3.58
CA ASN A 113 -1.03 -18.71 -4.49
C ASN A 113 -0.14 -18.32 -5.66
N ILE A 114 -0.79 -17.93 -6.75
CA ILE A 114 -0.16 -17.29 -7.91
C ILE A 114 -0.96 -16.04 -8.27
N LYS A 115 -0.26 -14.97 -8.63
CA LYS A 115 -0.88 -13.67 -8.96
C LYS A 115 -0.25 -13.08 -10.22
N LEU A 116 -1.06 -12.38 -11.02
CA LEU A 116 -0.65 -11.57 -12.15
C LEU A 116 -1.22 -10.17 -11.98
N ASP A 117 -0.35 -9.17 -11.96
CA ASP A 117 -0.70 -7.76 -11.96
C ASP A 117 -0.34 -7.14 -13.31
N LEU A 118 -1.28 -6.43 -13.90
CA LEU A 118 -1.13 -5.73 -15.17
C LEU A 118 -1.47 -4.26 -14.99
N GLY A 119 -0.69 -3.37 -15.61
CA GLY A 119 -0.93 -1.94 -15.59
C GLY A 119 -0.52 -1.26 -16.88
N PHE A 120 -1.23 -0.21 -17.22
CA PHE A 120 -0.83 0.70 -18.28
C PHE A 120 -1.12 2.13 -17.83
N THR A 121 -0.06 2.95 -17.82
CA THR A 121 -0.14 4.37 -17.44
C THR A 121 0.32 5.23 -18.61
N SER A 122 -0.50 6.19 -18.99
CA SER A 122 -0.16 7.21 -19.99
C SER A 122 -0.05 8.56 -19.32
N LEU A 123 1.14 9.14 -19.33
CA LEU A 123 1.46 10.47 -18.81
C LEU A 123 1.50 11.47 -19.95
N SER A 124 0.83 12.61 -19.81
CA SER A 124 0.81 13.67 -20.83
C SER A 124 2.19 14.28 -21.04
N ASP A 125 2.36 14.97 -22.15
CA ASP A 125 3.42 15.97 -22.32
C ASP A 125 3.25 17.13 -21.35
N TYR A 126 4.34 17.81 -21.02
CA TYR A 126 4.35 19.05 -20.26
C TYR A 126 5.60 19.85 -20.56
N THR A 127 5.55 21.15 -20.23
CA THR A 127 6.71 22.06 -20.36
C THR A 127 6.92 22.73 -19.01
N GLU A 128 8.16 22.75 -18.57
CA GLU A 128 8.60 23.46 -17.38
C GLU A 128 8.52 24.99 -17.59
N THR A 129 8.38 25.70 -16.48
CA THR A 129 8.39 27.16 -16.42
C THR A 129 9.23 27.61 -15.22
N GLY A 130 9.82 28.80 -15.26
CA GLY A 130 10.56 29.38 -14.13
C GLY A 130 12.07 29.43 -14.29
N ALA A 131 12.67 28.59 -15.13
CA ALA A 131 14.12 28.53 -15.35
C ALA A 131 14.57 29.29 -16.62
N ASP A 132 13.79 30.24 -17.09
CA ASP A 132 14.06 31.05 -18.30
C ASP A 132 14.44 30.16 -19.51
N GLY A 133 15.61 30.33 -20.09
CA GLY A 133 16.10 29.56 -21.24
C GLY A 133 16.45 28.09 -20.97
N LEU A 134 16.40 27.64 -19.69
CA LEU A 134 16.73 26.28 -19.26
C LEU A 134 15.49 25.38 -19.05
N ASN A 135 14.30 25.91 -19.24
CA ASN A 135 13.07 25.10 -19.15
C ASN A 135 13.09 23.92 -20.12
N LEU A 136 12.65 22.74 -19.68
CA LEU A 136 12.54 21.54 -20.47
C LEU A 136 11.10 21.29 -20.91
N LYS A 137 10.94 20.72 -22.08
CA LYS A 137 9.70 20.19 -22.62
C LYS A 137 9.80 18.67 -22.67
N PHE A 138 8.90 17.99 -22.01
CA PHE A 138 8.79 16.54 -21.94
C PHE A 138 7.64 16.04 -22.80
N ASN A 139 7.90 15.05 -23.62
CA ASN A 139 6.88 14.41 -24.44
C ASN A 139 6.05 13.43 -23.60
N ARG A 140 4.92 13.00 -24.19
CA ARG A 140 4.09 11.93 -23.61
C ARG A 140 4.94 10.69 -23.32
N GLN A 141 4.65 10.03 -22.20
CA GLN A 141 5.29 8.78 -21.80
C GLN A 141 4.24 7.72 -21.50
N ASN A 142 4.46 6.51 -21.97
CA ASN A 142 3.63 5.35 -21.65
C ASN A 142 4.46 4.35 -20.85
N LEU A 143 3.84 3.83 -19.77
CA LEU A 143 4.45 2.90 -18.83
C LEU A 143 3.58 1.64 -18.80
N GLY A 144 4.18 0.51 -19.10
CA GLY A 144 3.58 -0.81 -18.92
C GLY A 144 4.01 -1.40 -17.59
N THR A 145 3.13 -2.14 -16.92
CA THR A 145 3.45 -2.92 -15.73
C THR A 145 2.98 -4.35 -15.91
N ILE A 146 3.87 -5.32 -15.73
CA ILE A 146 3.57 -6.75 -15.75
C ILE A 146 4.36 -7.39 -14.62
N ILE A 147 3.66 -7.77 -13.54
CA ILE A 147 4.28 -8.43 -12.38
C ILE A 147 3.60 -9.77 -12.16
N THR A 148 4.39 -10.82 -12.10
CA THR A 148 3.92 -12.15 -11.73
C THR A 148 4.43 -12.49 -10.33
N SER A 149 3.58 -13.11 -9.52
CA SER A 149 3.92 -13.50 -8.15
C SER A 149 3.56 -14.95 -7.90
N ILE A 150 4.40 -15.63 -7.15
CA ILE A 150 4.11 -16.94 -6.57
C ILE A 150 4.41 -16.87 -5.07
N GLY A 151 3.52 -17.40 -4.27
CA GLY A 151 3.68 -17.33 -2.81
C GLY A 151 2.96 -18.43 -2.08
N THR A 152 3.16 -18.45 -0.77
CA THR A 152 2.42 -19.31 0.15
C THR A 152 2.23 -18.60 1.48
N ALA A 153 1.05 -18.77 2.08
CA ALA A 153 0.78 -18.44 3.47
C ALA A 153 0.63 -19.74 4.26
N ILE A 154 1.20 -19.77 5.45
CA ILE A 154 1.12 -20.88 6.39
C ILE A 154 0.63 -20.31 7.70
N ASP A 155 -0.47 -20.82 8.22
CA ASP A 155 -1.00 -20.44 9.52
C ASP A 155 -1.45 -21.68 10.30
N ASN A 156 -1.38 -21.57 11.62
CA ASN A 156 -1.82 -22.62 12.53
C ASN A 156 -2.63 -22.02 13.67
N THR A 157 -3.44 -22.83 14.31
CA THR A 157 -4.17 -22.48 15.53
C THR A 157 -3.74 -23.44 16.63
N ILE A 158 -3.14 -22.90 17.68
CA ILE A 158 -2.60 -23.65 18.82
C ILE A 158 -3.39 -23.23 20.06
N ASP A 159 -4.05 -24.18 20.72
CA ASP A 159 -4.67 -23.91 22.01
C ASP A 159 -3.58 -23.81 23.07
N VAL A 160 -3.64 -22.78 23.90
CA VAL A 160 -2.78 -22.55 25.06
C VAL A 160 -3.64 -22.45 26.32
N ASP A 161 -3.05 -22.58 27.50
CA ASP A 161 -3.81 -22.70 28.75
C ASP A 161 -4.91 -21.65 28.98
N ASN A 162 -4.73 -20.42 28.49
CA ASN A 162 -5.67 -19.32 28.68
C ASN A 162 -6.02 -18.62 27.35
N GLY A 163 -6.13 -19.35 26.23
CA GLY A 163 -6.47 -18.74 24.96
C GLY A 163 -6.00 -19.50 23.73
N ILE A 164 -5.76 -18.75 22.65
CA ILE A 164 -5.39 -19.29 21.33
C ILE A 164 -4.21 -18.51 20.79
N LEU A 165 -3.17 -19.23 20.35
CA LEU A 165 -2.03 -18.69 19.60
C LEU A 165 -2.15 -19.04 18.12
N LYS A 166 -2.04 -18.05 17.24
CA LYS A 166 -2.10 -18.20 15.79
C LYS A 166 -0.80 -17.73 15.13
N PRO A 167 0.23 -18.56 15.05
CA PRO A 167 1.43 -18.24 14.28
C PRO A 167 1.12 -18.22 12.78
N ASN A 168 1.77 -17.31 12.05
CA ASN A 168 1.65 -17.18 10.60
C ASN A 168 2.99 -16.87 9.95
N ILE A 169 3.16 -17.37 8.73
CA ILE A 169 4.32 -17.13 7.87
C ILE A 169 3.78 -16.87 6.46
N GLN A 170 4.34 -15.87 5.76
CA GLN A 170 4.07 -15.65 4.34
C GLN A 170 5.39 -15.54 3.59
N LEU A 171 5.46 -16.18 2.45
CA LEU A 171 6.59 -16.11 1.53
C LEU A 171 6.04 -15.80 0.14
N GLU A 172 6.64 -14.83 -0.54
CA GLU A 172 6.25 -14.43 -1.89
C GLU A 172 7.48 -14.08 -2.71
N TYR A 173 7.51 -14.53 -3.93
CA TYR A 173 8.45 -14.14 -4.96
C TYR A 173 7.69 -13.40 -6.06
N ASN A 174 8.19 -12.22 -6.44
CA ASN A 174 7.64 -11.38 -7.49
C ASN A 174 8.66 -11.23 -8.61
N ALA A 175 8.24 -11.51 -9.85
CA ALA A 175 9.00 -11.22 -11.04
C ALA A 175 8.35 -10.03 -11.76
N ASP A 176 9.07 -8.91 -11.80
CA ASP A 176 8.70 -7.74 -12.57
C ASP A 176 9.29 -7.87 -13.98
N ILE A 177 8.43 -8.16 -14.95
CA ILE A 177 8.75 -8.29 -16.37
C ILE A 177 8.18 -7.14 -17.19
N SER A 178 7.94 -6.01 -16.53
CA SER A 178 7.45 -4.79 -17.17
C SER A 178 8.44 -4.31 -18.25
N PRO A 179 7.94 -3.86 -19.41
CA PRO A 179 8.81 -3.31 -20.44
C PRO A 179 9.49 -2.02 -19.98
N SER A 180 10.68 -1.76 -20.49
CA SER A 180 11.31 -0.43 -20.32
C SER A 180 10.43 0.65 -20.95
N SER A 181 10.59 1.87 -20.47
CA SER A 181 9.91 3.03 -21.03
C SER A 181 10.90 4.15 -21.32
N GLU A 182 10.63 4.90 -22.36
CA GLU A 182 11.44 6.05 -22.76
C GLU A 182 10.73 7.36 -22.43
N GLN A 183 11.49 8.32 -21.90
CA GLN A 183 11.06 9.70 -21.75
C GLN A 183 11.88 10.58 -22.67
N GLN A 184 11.26 11.08 -23.72
CA GLN A 184 11.87 12.04 -24.62
C GLN A 184 11.66 13.46 -24.08
N PHE A 185 12.72 14.27 -24.11
CA PHE A 185 12.68 15.67 -23.69
C PHE A 185 13.67 16.53 -24.49
N GLN A 186 13.45 17.83 -24.47
CA GLN A 186 14.30 18.84 -25.10
C GLN A 186 14.16 20.18 -24.36
N TYR A 187 15.02 21.14 -24.67
CA TYR A 187 14.82 22.50 -24.19
C TYR A 187 13.51 23.08 -24.76
N ALA A 188 12.78 23.86 -23.97
CA ALA A 188 11.54 24.50 -24.40
C ALA A 188 11.78 25.52 -25.54
N SER A 189 12.98 26.10 -25.60
CA SER A 189 13.44 26.99 -26.69
C SER A 189 13.75 26.24 -28.02
N GLY A 190 13.68 24.89 -28.00
CA GLY A 190 14.01 24.04 -29.15
C GLY A 190 15.44 23.50 -29.08
N GLY A 191 15.87 22.77 -30.14
CA GLY A 191 17.20 22.18 -30.24
C GLY A 191 17.16 20.64 -30.21
N THR A 192 18.25 20.05 -29.72
CA THR A 192 18.45 18.60 -29.71
C THR A 192 17.47 17.93 -28.75
N SER A 193 16.87 16.83 -29.18
CA SER A 193 16.05 15.97 -28.36
C SER A 193 16.89 14.91 -27.65
N TYR A 194 16.62 14.66 -26.40
CA TYR A 194 17.26 13.68 -25.54
C TYR A 194 16.28 12.58 -25.17
N ILE A 195 16.78 11.39 -24.93
CA ILE A 195 15.99 10.24 -24.48
C ILE A 195 16.57 9.75 -23.16
N LEU A 196 15.69 9.64 -22.14
CA LEU A 196 15.97 8.98 -20.89
C LEU A 196 15.24 7.64 -20.90
N GLU A 197 15.98 6.55 -20.86
CA GLU A 197 15.43 5.21 -20.74
C GLU A 197 15.19 4.88 -19.25
N ASN A 198 13.97 4.51 -18.91
CA ASN A 198 13.63 4.03 -17.58
C ASN A 198 13.58 2.51 -17.60
N ILE A 199 14.59 1.90 -16.99
CA ILE A 199 14.75 0.44 -16.85
C ILE A 199 14.44 0.06 -15.40
N ASN A 200 13.70 -1.02 -15.22
CA ASN A 200 13.43 -1.54 -13.87
C ASN A 200 14.74 -1.89 -13.14
N SER A 201 14.94 -1.30 -11.99
CA SER A 201 16.13 -1.50 -11.16
C SER A 201 16.21 -2.91 -10.57
N SER A 202 15.09 -3.59 -10.39
CA SER A 202 15.02 -4.96 -9.90
C SER A 202 13.87 -5.74 -10.53
N THR A 203 14.23 -6.79 -11.24
CA THR A 203 13.26 -7.72 -11.85
C THR A 203 12.84 -8.83 -10.91
N HIS A 204 13.52 -9.01 -9.76
CA HIS A 204 13.27 -10.08 -8.81
C HIS A 204 13.17 -9.53 -7.40
N ASN A 205 12.01 -9.74 -6.78
CA ASN A 205 11.73 -9.27 -5.44
C ASN A 205 11.21 -10.43 -4.57
N TYR A 206 11.68 -10.51 -3.35
CA TYR A 206 11.28 -11.51 -2.36
C TYR A 206 10.65 -10.81 -1.19
N ARG A 207 9.50 -11.30 -0.76
CA ARG A 207 8.81 -10.84 0.43
C ARG A 207 8.65 -12.00 1.39
N GLY A 208 9.09 -11.81 2.62
CA GLY A 208 8.90 -12.75 3.71
C GLY A 208 8.29 -12.04 4.90
N SER A 209 7.29 -12.64 5.51
CA SER A 209 6.79 -12.18 6.80
C SER A 209 6.54 -13.33 7.75
N PHE A 210 6.69 -13.08 9.04
CA PHE A 210 6.29 -13.99 10.10
C PHE A 210 5.70 -13.21 11.27
N GLY A 211 4.74 -13.82 11.93
CA GLY A 211 4.07 -13.19 13.05
C GLY A 211 3.23 -14.17 13.84
N PHE A 212 2.53 -13.64 14.82
CA PHE A 212 1.50 -14.38 15.54
C PHE A 212 0.43 -13.46 16.11
N ASP A 213 -0.76 -14.03 16.32
CA ASP A 213 -1.83 -13.46 17.13
C ASP A 213 -2.01 -14.33 18.38
N LEU A 214 -1.99 -13.73 19.55
CA LEU A 214 -2.38 -14.35 20.82
C LEU A 214 -3.69 -13.73 21.26
N ILE A 215 -4.71 -14.54 21.43
CA ILE A 215 -6.04 -14.15 21.90
C ILE A 215 -6.31 -14.89 23.20
N THR A 216 -6.47 -14.17 24.29
CA THR A 216 -6.66 -14.77 25.61
C THR A 216 -8.13 -14.69 26.04
N ASP A 217 -8.55 -15.63 26.89
CA ASP A 217 -9.91 -15.72 27.42
C ASP A 217 -10.29 -14.53 28.32
N ASN A 218 -9.30 -13.81 28.84
CA ASN A 218 -9.51 -12.62 29.68
C ASN A 218 -9.62 -11.29 28.91
N GLY A 219 -9.74 -11.36 27.57
CA GLY A 219 -9.94 -10.19 26.71
C GLY A 219 -8.67 -9.47 26.26
N LEU A 220 -7.47 -10.01 26.57
CA LEU A 220 -6.21 -9.51 26.01
C LEU A 220 -5.96 -10.17 24.66
N SER A 221 -5.59 -9.36 23.64
CA SER A 221 -5.04 -9.86 22.39
C SER A 221 -3.73 -9.16 22.07
N LEU A 222 -2.78 -9.92 21.53
CA LEU A 222 -1.48 -9.42 21.08
C LEU A 222 -1.27 -9.88 19.64
N THR A 223 -0.93 -8.95 18.75
CA THR A 223 -0.55 -9.21 17.36
C THR A 223 0.85 -8.72 17.11
N THR A 224 1.68 -9.53 16.48
CA THR A 224 2.99 -9.09 16.01
C THR A 224 3.23 -9.61 14.61
N ASN A 225 3.92 -8.82 13.80
CA ASN A 225 4.35 -9.21 12.47
C ASN A 225 5.68 -8.53 12.15
N TYR A 226 6.60 -9.27 11.58
CA TYR A 226 7.81 -8.77 10.93
C TYR A 226 7.73 -9.09 9.44
N GLU A 227 8.04 -8.12 8.60
CA GLU A 227 8.08 -8.25 7.15
C GLU A 227 9.42 -7.76 6.62
N ARG A 228 9.99 -8.53 5.68
CA ARG A 228 11.14 -8.14 4.89
C ARG A 228 10.83 -8.21 3.41
N ASN A 229 11.09 -7.10 2.72
CA ASN A 229 11.08 -7.03 1.27
C ASN A 229 12.53 -6.89 0.78
N GLN A 230 12.98 -7.86 -0.01
CA GLN A 230 14.33 -7.91 -0.57
C GLN A 230 14.25 -7.78 -2.08
N SER A 231 14.84 -6.72 -2.64
CA SER A 231 14.97 -6.51 -4.07
C SER A 231 16.37 -6.93 -4.53
N ARG A 232 16.44 -7.72 -5.58
CA ARG A 232 17.76 -8.14 -6.13
C ARG A 232 18.46 -6.93 -6.75
N GLY A 233 19.62 -6.56 -6.20
CA GLY A 233 20.44 -5.46 -6.69
C GLY A 233 20.11 -4.07 -6.15
N SER A 234 19.01 -3.90 -5.38
CA SER A 234 18.60 -2.58 -4.85
C SER A 234 18.35 -2.53 -3.34
N GLY A 235 18.77 -3.56 -2.60
CA GLY A 235 18.69 -3.55 -1.14
C GLY A 235 17.42 -4.20 -0.57
N HIS A 236 17.09 -3.86 0.66
CA HIS A 236 15.95 -4.42 1.38
C HIS A 236 15.26 -3.35 2.24
N THR A 237 14.02 -3.61 2.59
CA THR A 237 13.27 -2.87 3.61
C THR A 237 12.71 -3.86 4.63
N ASP A 238 12.77 -3.49 5.89
CA ASP A 238 12.23 -4.26 7.02
C ASP A 238 11.10 -3.47 7.66
N ALA A 239 10.03 -4.13 8.06
CA ALA A 239 8.92 -3.51 8.77
C ALA A 239 8.52 -4.37 9.97
N ILE A 240 8.18 -3.72 11.07
CA ILE A 240 7.66 -4.36 12.28
C ILE A 240 6.29 -3.78 12.58
N TYR A 241 5.37 -4.66 12.91
CA TYR A 241 4.08 -4.33 13.46
C TYR A 241 3.89 -5.04 14.80
N PHE A 242 3.45 -4.30 15.79
CA PHE A 242 3.02 -4.82 17.07
C PHE A 242 1.72 -4.13 17.48
N ALA A 243 0.76 -4.90 17.98
CA ALA A 243 -0.45 -4.34 18.60
C ALA A 243 -0.84 -5.15 19.83
N GLY A 244 -1.24 -4.46 20.88
CA GLY A 244 -1.87 -5.03 22.05
C GLY A 244 -3.27 -4.43 22.20
N SER A 245 -4.29 -5.26 22.41
CA SER A 245 -5.65 -4.82 22.66
C SER A 245 -6.19 -5.52 23.89
N TYR A 246 -6.94 -4.79 24.70
CA TYR A 246 -7.63 -5.31 25.86
C TYR A 246 -9.10 -4.89 25.84
N VAL A 247 -9.99 -5.87 25.94
CA VAL A 247 -11.44 -5.65 26.07
C VAL A 247 -11.82 -5.87 27.53
N SER A 248 -12.30 -4.81 28.19
CA SER A 248 -12.72 -4.88 29.58
C SER A 248 -14.09 -5.56 29.72
N LYS A 249 -14.45 -5.96 30.93
CA LYS A 249 -15.79 -6.51 31.24
C LYS A 249 -16.93 -5.51 31.03
N SER A 250 -16.64 -4.23 30.90
CA SER A 250 -17.56 -3.13 30.58
C SER A 250 -17.60 -2.76 29.10
N ASP A 251 -17.15 -3.66 28.22
CA ASP A 251 -17.09 -3.47 26.76
C ASP A 251 -16.24 -2.26 26.31
N GLU A 252 -15.29 -1.85 27.15
CA GLU A 252 -14.30 -0.86 26.78
C GLU A 252 -13.12 -1.54 26.09
N THR A 253 -12.67 -0.99 24.98
CA THR A 253 -11.52 -1.51 24.24
C THR A 253 -10.37 -0.52 24.30
N TYR A 254 -9.22 -0.99 24.72
CA TYR A 254 -7.96 -0.25 24.74
C TYR A 254 -7.02 -0.91 23.74
N THR A 255 -6.47 -0.15 22.81
CA THR A 255 -5.52 -0.68 21.82
C THR A 255 -4.28 0.19 21.80
N PHE A 256 -3.14 -0.43 21.87
CA PHE A 256 -1.83 0.16 21.57
C PHE A 256 -1.28 -0.50 20.32
N SER A 257 -0.75 0.28 19.38
CA SER A 257 -0.03 -0.26 18.24
C SER A 257 1.26 0.51 17.97
N LEU A 258 2.24 -0.22 17.45
CA LEU A 258 3.52 0.26 16.98
C LEU A 258 3.76 -0.33 15.59
N ASN A 259 4.01 0.52 14.61
CA ASN A 259 4.35 0.07 13.27
C ASN A 259 5.43 0.97 12.66
N GLY A 260 6.29 0.40 11.85
CA GLY A 260 7.31 1.16 11.15
C GLY A 260 8.46 0.31 10.65
N SER A 261 9.40 1.00 10.04
CA SER A 261 10.66 0.45 9.56
C SER A 261 11.82 1.31 10.06
N GLU A 262 12.18 2.39 9.39
CA GLU A 262 13.19 3.35 9.85
C GLU A 262 12.61 4.35 10.85
N THR A 263 11.34 4.69 10.69
CA THR A 263 10.55 5.49 11.65
C THR A 263 9.41 4.65 12.19
N PHE A 264 9.08 4.84 13.47
CA PHE A 264 8.01 4.09 14.12
C PHE A 264 6.85 5.02 14.47
N ASN A 265 5.65 4.61 14.10
CA ASN A 265 4.42 5.27 14.49
C ASN A 265 3.75 4.47 15.62
N THR A 266 3.44 5.16 16.71
CA THR A 266 2.66 4.60 17.81
C THR A 266 1.25 5.14 17.74
N LYS A 267 0.29 4.31 18.11
CA LYS A 267 -1.11 4.71 18.23
C LYS A 267 -1.72 4.12 19.49
N LEU A 268 -2.49 4.96 20.19
CA LEU A 268 -3.33 4.56 21.32
C LEU A 268 -4.79 4.82 20.92
N ASP A 269 -5.62 3.79 21.01
CA ASP A 269 -7.05 3.88 20.80
C ASP A 269 -7.79 3.48 22.09
N TYR A 270 -8.81 4.24 22.42
CA TYR A 270 -9.82 3.89 23.40
C TYR A 270 -11.19 3.89 22.73
N LYS A 271 -11.95 2.82 22.89
CA LYS A 271 -13.31 2.69 22.35
C LYS A 271 -14.28 2.26 23.44
N LYS A 272 -15.47 2.90 23.48
CA LYS A 272 -16.58 2.55 24.35
C LYS A 272 -17.91 2.72 23.64
N ASN A 273 -18.82 1.77 23.83
CA ASN A 273 -20.22 1.95 23.43
C ASN A 273 -21.00 2.65 24.54
N ILE A 274 -21.68 3.74 24.22
CA ILE A 274 -22.57 4.46 25.14
C ILE A 274 -23.93 4.62 24.46
N ASN A 275 -24.94 3.91 24.93
CA ASN A 275 -26.32 3.98 24.44
C ASN A 275 -26.46 3.80 22.92
N GLY A 276 -25.71 2.88 22.32
CA GLY A 276 -25.75 2.60 20.88
C GLY A 276 -24.82 3.49 20.04
N PHE A 277 -24.07 4.39 20.68
CA PHE A 277 -23.01 5.16 20.03
C PHE A 277 -21.65 4.58 20.39
N ASP A 278 -20.88 4.21 19.40
CA ASP A 278 -19.46 3.88 19.56
C ASP A 278 -18.65 5.17 19.59
N ILE A 279 -18.06 5.48 20.73
CA ILE A 279 -17.15 6.60 20.90
C ILE A 279 -15.72 6.05 20.89
N LYS A 280 -14.89 6.56 19.97
CA LYS A 280 -13.49 6.20 19.86
C LYS A 280 -12.62 7.45 20.01
N PHE A 281 -11.67 7.37 20.91
CA PHE A 281 -10.58 8.33 21.04
C PHE A 281 -9.30 7.69 20.51
N SER A 282 -8.58 8.38 19.64
CA SER A 282 -7.31 7.92 19.09
C SER A 282 -6.25 8.99 19.28
N SER A 283 -5.03 8.58 19.64
CA SER A 283 -3.85 9.45 19.57
C SER A 283 -2.72 8.73 18.88
N ASN A 284 -1.94 9.45 18.07
CA ASN A 284 -0.77 8.93 17.38
C ASN A 284 0.46 9.79 17.67
N TYR A 285 1.61 9.14 17.60
CA TYR A 285 2.91 9.79 17.77
C TYR A 285 3.97 9.06 16.95
N SER A 286 4.78 9.82 16.19
CA SER A 286 5.90 9.30 15.43
C SER A 286 7.17 9.29 16.27
N LEU A 287 7.72 8.09 16.50
CA LEU A 287 9.00 7.88 17.15
C LEU A 287 10.14 7.88 16.12
N MET A 288 11.30 8.33 16.48
CA MET A 288 12.52 8.36 15.65
C MET A 288 12.38 9.20 14.36
N SER A 289 11.36 10.03 14.25
CA SER A 289 11.24 11.01 13.17
C SER A 289 12.06 12.26 13.51
N ALA A 290 12.75 12.82 12.52
CA ALA A 290 13.47 14.09 12.67
C ALA A 290 12.50 15.26 12.98
N ILE A 291 11.26 15.15 12.52
CA ILE A 291 10.15 16.06 12.85
C ILE A 291 9.06 15.19 13.49
N PRO A 292 8.79 15.33 14.80
CA PRO A 292 7.74 14.57 15.46
C PRO A 292 6.38 14.91 14.86
N ASP A 293 5.65 13.88 14.42
CA ASP A 293 4.25 13.99 14.01
C ASP A 293 3.38 13.44 15.15
N TYR A 294 2.36 14.19 15.54
CA TYR A 294 1.42 13.78 16.57
C TYR A 294 0.01 14.28 16.25
N GLY A 295 -0.98 13.48 16.61
CA GLY A 295 -2.37 13.79 16.37
C GLY A 295 -3.29 13.16 17.41
N ALA A 296 -4.49 13.70 17.50
CA ALA A 296 -5.57 13.12 18.27
C ALA A 296 -6.89 13.26 17.50
N THR A 297 -7.72 12.21 17.56
CA THR A 297 -9.01 12.17 16.87
C THR A 297 -10.10 11.64 17.82
N ILE A 298 -11.30 12.18 17.70
CA ILE A 298 -12.50 11.63 18.34
C ILE A 298 -13.45 11.25 17.21
N GLU A 299 -13.90 10.00 17.23
CA GLU A 299 -14.88 9.46 16.29
C GLU A 299 -16.14 9.06 17.08
N VAL A 300 -17.30 9.38 16.55
CA VAL A 300 -18.59 8.93 17.08
C VAL A 300 -19.34 8.23 15.95
N LEU A 301 -19.60 6.94 16.13
CA LEU A 301 -20.28 6.10 15.15
C LEU A 301 -21.61 5.61 15.75
N SER A 302 -22.66 5.66 14.97
CA SER A 302 -23.97 5.09 15.33
C SER A 302 -24.32 3.99 14.33
N THR A 303 -24.66 2.82 14.82
CA THR A 303 -25.25 1.72 14.03
C THR A 303 -26.75 1.85 14.06
N PHE A 304 -27.38 2.14 12.92
CA PHE A 304 -28.83 2.16 12.74
C PHE A 304 -29.35 0.80 12.30
#